data_1d1664dbdf27f35f8f7f7adc0e952350
#
_entry.id   1d1664dbdf27f35f8f7f7adc0e952350
#
_cell.length_a   1.000
_cell.length_b   1.000
_cell.length_c   1.000
_cell.angle_alpha   90.00
_cell.angle_beta   90.00
_cell.angle_gamma   90.00
#
_symmetry.space_group_name_H-M   'P 1'
#
loop_
_entity.id
_entity.type
_entity.pdbx_description
1 polymer ?
#
loop_
_entity_poly.entity_id
_entity_poly.type
_entity_poly.pdbx_seq_one_letter_code
_entity_poly.pdbx_strand_id
1 'polypeptide(L)'
;MGHWALLRSLVEFTAAHWREPDNGIWEVRSERRHLTHSKVMAWVCIDSGIELAELMGISDTPLETWREARDAIRAEVLEHGYDSERGAFVESYGGCALDASELRFPLVGFIDGDDPRMVSTIDRIIDELESSEGLVQRYNQQHVDDGLSGEEGAFAMCSFWLVSSHVRAGRQEEPERRFAALCGRASELGLYAEELSPDGMLGNFPQAFTHLALIQAAADVQAGRDSSGPRASDLKAGHTSQ
;
A
#
# COMPACT_ATOMS: atom_id res chain seq x y z
N MET A 1 17.70 23.36 12.16
CA MET A 1 18.25 22.21 12.92
C MET A 1 17.18 21.34 13.62
N GLY A 2 16.05 21.91 14.08
CA GLY A 2 15.07 21.11 14.87
C GLY A 2 14.40 19.94 14.16
N HIS A 3 13.99 20.08 12.89
CA HIS A 3 13.23 19.02 12.19
C HIS A 3 14.09 17.82 11.84
N TRP A 4 15.34 18.03 11.39
CA TRP A 4 16.24 16.91 11.08
C TRP A 4 16.57 16.06 12.32
N ALA A 5 16.82 16.69 13.46
CA ALA A 5 17.12 15.95 14.68
C ALA A 5 15.97 15.01 15.09
N LEU A 6 14.71 15.46 14.93
CA LEU A 6 13.54 14.63 15.17
C LEU A 6 13.46 13.48 14.15
N LEU A 7 13.56 13.76 12.85
CA LEU A 7 13.50 12.74 11.80
C LEU A 7 14.60 11.69 11.99
N ARG A 8 15.83 12.14 12.26
CA ARG A 8 16.96 11.25 12.56
C ARG A 8 16.66 10.33 13.77
N SER A 9 16.12 10.88 14.86
CA SER A 9 15.79 10.05 16.04
C SER A 9 14.71 9.02 15.74
N LEU A 10 13.74 9.30 14.87
CA LEU A 10 12.74 8.32 14.42
C LEU A 10 13.37 7.21 13.59
N VAL A 11 14.27 7.53 12.67
CA VAL A 11 14.98 6.53 11.87
C VAL A 11 15.88 5.65 12.75
N GLU A 12 16.64 6.25 13.68
CA GLU A 12 17.50 5.51 14.62
C GLU A 12 16.68 4.59 15.54
N PHE A 13 15.53 5.07 16.03
CA PHE A 13 14.61 4.25 16.80
C PHE A 13 14.09 3.07 15.97
N THR A 14 13.63 3.33 14.74
CA THR A 14 13.14 2.28 13.86
C THR A 14 14.22 1.23 13.55
N ALA A 15 15.43 1.68 13.24
CA ALA A 15 16.56 0.78 12.97
C ALA A 15 16.93 -0.11 14.17
N ALA A 16 16.71 0.37 15.41
CA ALA A 16 16.97 -0.40 16.62
C ALA A 16 15.84 -1.39 16.99
N HIS A 17 14.57 -1.08 16.65
CA HIS A 17 13.39 -1.79 17.18
C HIS A 17 12.56 -2.55 16.13
N TRP A 18 12.87 -2.47 14.86
CA TRP A 18 12.06 -3.08 13.79
C TRP A 18 11.83 -4.59 13.94
N ARG A 19 12.72 -5.28 14.68
CA ARG A 19 12.59 -6.71 14.97
C ARG A 19 11.53 -7.06 16.02
N GLU A 20 11.01 -6.06 16.72
CA GLU A 20 9.98 -6.30 17.72
C GLU A 20 8.62 -6.59 17.04
N PRO A 21 7.78 -7.45 17.64
CA PRO A 21 6.40 -7.64 17.17
C PRO A 21 5.51 -6.46 17.60
N ASP A 22 4.46 -6.20 16.82
CA ASP A 22 3.55 -5.07 17.04
C ASP A 22 2.08 -5.45 16.76
N ASN A 23 1.17 -4.46 16.79
CA ASN A 23 -0.26 -4.62 16.57
C ASN A 23 -0.72 -4.18 15.16
N GLY A 24 0.20 -3.75 14.30
CA GLY A 24 -0.04 -3.40 12.91
C GLY A 24 -0.82 -2.12 12.66
N ILE A 25 -1.13 -1.90 11.39
CA ILE A 25 -1.84 -0.69 10.92
C ILE A 25 -3.28 -0.63 11.46
N TRP A 26 -3.89 -1.78 11.72
CA TRP A 26 -5.27 -1.86 12.21
C TRP A 26 -5.39 -1.85 13.74
N GLU A 27 -4.25 -1.82 14.45
CA GLU A 27 -4.19 -1.80 15.92
C GLU A 27 -5.02 -2.92 16.58
N VAL A 28 -4.96 -4.13 15.99
CA VAL A 28 -5.70 -5.29 16.47
C VAL A 28 -5.39 -5.59 17.94
N ARG A 29 -6.41 -5.99 18.71
CA ARG A 29 -6.28 -6.21 20.16
C ARG A 29 -5.77 -7.59 20.55
N SER A 30 -5.37 -8.40 19.57
CA SER A 30 -4.74 -9.70 19.75
C SER A 30 -3.28 -9.59 20.23
N GLU A 31 -2.62 -10.72 20.43
CA GLU A 31 -1.19 -10.77 20.70
C GLU A 31 -0.37 -10.13 19.58
N ARG A 32 0.72 -9.46 19.97
CA ARG A 32 1.65 -8.84 19.02
C ARG A 32 2.30 -9.89 18.12
N ARG A 33 2.39 -9.59 16.83
CA ARG A 33 2.98 -10.48 15.83
C ARG A 33 3.99 -9.74 14.95
N HIS A 34 4.79 -10.47 14.21
CA HIS A 34 5.63 -9.90 13.15
C HIS A 34 4.77 -9.66 11.91
N LEU A 35 4.14 -8.50 11.85
CA LEU A 35 3.23 -8.13 10.77
C LEU A 35 4.04 -7.62 9.58
N THR A 36 3.78 -8.20 8.40
CA THR A 36 4.56 -7.95 7.18
C THR A 36 4.52 -6.47 6.78
N HIS A 37 3.33 -5.86 6.83
CA HIS A 37 3.19 -4.43 6.55
C HIS A 37 4.01 -3.55 7.51
N SER A 38 4.04 -3.85 8.80
CA SER A 38 4.83 -3.10 9.79
C SER A 38 6.33 -3.13 9.46
N LYS A 39 6.84 -4.29 9.04
CA LYS A 39 8.25 -4.43 8.62
C LYS A 39 8.52 -3.62 7.35
N VAL A 40 7.63 -3.65 6.36
CA VAL A 40 7.73 -2.82 5.17
C VAL A 40 7.73 -1.33 5.53
N MET A 41 6.87 -0.87 6.45
CA MET A 41 6.86 0.54 6.88
C MET A 41 8.11 0.93 7.68
N ALA A 42 8.73 0.00 8.41
CA ALA A 42 10.04 0.21 9.01
C ALA A 42 11.12 0.38 7.94
N TRP A 43 11.10 -0.44 6.87
CA TRP A 43 11.94 -0.28 5.70
C TRP A 43 11.77 1.11 5.06
N VAL A 44 10.52 1.55 4.81
CA VAL A 44 10.19 2.88 4.26
C VAL A 44 10.76 4.00 5.12
N CYS A 45 10.62 3.92 6.44
CA CYS A 45 11.14 4.93 7.37
C CYS A 45 12.66 5.09 7.23
N ILE A 46 13.40 3.98 7.16
CA ILE A 46 14.86 4.02 7.06
C ILE A 46 15.29 4.47 5.67
N ASP A 47 14.67 3.94 4.61
CA ASP A 47 14.99 4.29 3.22
C ASP A 47 14.78 5.78 2.96
N SER A 48 13.62 6.32 3.34
CA SER A 48 13.34 7.76 3.27
C SER A 48 14.31 8.61 4.11
N GLY A 49 14.75 8.10 5.25
CA GLY A 49 15.76 8.75 6.09
C GLY A 49 17.11 8.83 5.39
N ILE A 50 17.53 7.78 4.70
CA ILE A 50 18.77 7.73 3.90
C ILE A 50 18.67 8.74 2.76
N GLU A 51 17.61 8.66 1.94
CA GLU A 51 17.39 9.57 0.81
C GLU A 51 17.41 11.04 1.24
N LEU A 52 16.73 11.36 2.33
CA LEU A 52 16.68 12.73 2.85
C LEU A 52 18.03 13.21 3.33
N ALA A 53 18.81 12.39 4.04
CA ALA A 53 20.14 12.73 4.50
C ALA A 53 21.10 12.98 3.33
N GLU A 54 21.04 12.16 2.29
CA GLU A 54 21.83 12.32 1.05
C GLU A 54 21.44 13.59 0.30
N LEU A 55 20.12 13.81 0.11
CA LEU A 55 19.59 15.00 -0.56
C LEU A 55 20.01 16.30 0.14
N MET A 56 20.03 16.30 1.48
CA MET A 56 20.42 17.47 2.29
C MET A 56 21.92 17.59 2.50
N GLY A 57 22.73 16.62 2.06
CA GLY A 57 24.20 16.62 2.23
C GLY A 57 24.64 16.53 3.70
N ILE A 58 23.91 15.83 4.55
CA ILE A 58 24.20 15.75 5.98
C ILE A 58 25.24 14.67 6.25
N SER A 59 26.47 15.11 6.58
CA SER A 59 27.64 14.23 6.68
C SER A 59 27.80 13.48 8.00
N ASP A 60 27.08 13.89 9.07
CA ASP A 60 27.18 13.27 10.41
C ASP A 60 26.12 12.17 10.66
N THR A 61 25.54 11.66 9.58
CA THR A 61 24.50 10.62 9.62
C THR A 61 25.13 9.22 9.52
N PRO A 62 24.72 8.21 10.32
CA PRO A 62 25.25 6.85 10.26
C PRO A 62 24.64 6.06 9.10
N LEU A 63 24.83 6.55 7.86
CA LEU A 63 24.18 6.01 6.66
C LEU A 63 24.45 4.51 6.43
N GLU A 64 25.67 4.04 6.77
CA GLU A 64 26.02 2.62 6.57
C GLU A 64 25.16 1.71 7.47
N THR A 65 25.05 2.06 8.75
CA THR A 65 24.19 1.33 9.70
C THR A 65 22.71 1.34 9.25
N TRP A 66 22.25 2.46 8.71
CA TRP A 66 20.88 2.54 8.19
C TRP A 66 20.68 1.67 6.94
N ARG A 67 21.64 1.66 6.02
CA ARG A 67 21.60 0.79 4.83
C ARG A 67 21.60 -0.70 5.24
N GLU A 68 22.46 -1.08 6.18
CA GLU A 68 22.48 -2.45 6.71
C GLU A 68 21.12 -2.85 7.31
N ALA A 69 20.51 -1.99 8.12
CA ALA A 69 19.20 -2.24 8.70
C ALA A 69 18.10 -2.33 7.62
N ARG A 70 18.07 -1.39 6.67
CA ARG A 70 17.13 -1.38 5.54
C ARG A 70 17.22 -2.68 4.73
N ASP A 71 18.43 -3.08 4.38
CA ASP A 71 18.68 -4.27 3.56
C ASP A 71 18.33 -5.56 4.33
N ALA A 72 18.58 -5.59 5.64
CA ALA A 72 18.18 -6.70 6.51
C ALA A 72 16.64 -6.82 6.60
N ILE A 73 15.91 -5.70 6.76
CA ILE A 73 14.44 -5.72 6.75
C ILE A 73 13.93 -6.26 5.42
N ARG A 74 14.48 -5.76 4.30
CA ARG A 74 14.05 -6.21 2.97
C ARG A 74 14.25 -7.71 2.79
N ALA A 75 15.41 -8.23 3.17
CA ALA A 75 15.71 -9.65 3.09
C ALA A 75 14.74 -10.48 3.93
N GLU A 76 14.50 -10.08 5.18
CA GLU A 76 13.61 -10.80 6.10
C GLU A 76 12.15 -10.79 5.62
N VAL A 77 11.65 -9.66 5.10
CA VAL A 77 10.30 -9.58 4.54
C VAL A 77 10.14 -10.47 3.30
N LEU A 78 11.14 -10.50 2.42
CA LEU A 78 11.09 -11.34 1.22
C LEU A 78 11.19 -12.84 1.54
N GLU A 79 11.83 -13.22 2.66
CA GLU A 79 11.98 -14.59 3.12
C GLU A 79 10.76 -15.08 3.92
N HIS A 80 10.23 -14.27 4.83
CA HIS A 80 9.21 -14.68 5.79
C HIS A 80 7.82 -14.08 5.54
N GLY A 81 7.74 -12.96 4.83
CA GLY A 81 6.49 -12.28 4.52
C GLY A 81 5.82 -12.79 3.24
N TYR A 82 6.54 -13.50 2.36
CA TYR A 82 5.98 -14.10 1.16
C TYR A 82 5.84 -15.61 1.34
N ASP A 83 4.61 -16.10 1.26
CA ASP A 83 4.30 -17.53 1.28
C ASP A 83 4.25 -18.07 -0.16
N SER A 84 5.22 -18.90 -0.52
CA SER A 84 5.34 -19.47 -1.87
C SER A 84 4.27 -20.52 -2.19
N GLU A 85 3.71 -21.20 -1.18
CA GLU A 85 2.63 -22.18 -1.39
C GLU A 85 1.31 -21.44 -1.65
N ARG A 86 1.09 -20.35 -0.94
CA ARG A 86 -0.06 -19.47 -1.14
C ARG A 86 0.11 -18.58 -2.38
N GLY A 87 1.32 -18.27 -2.74
CA GLY A 87 1.66 -17.38 -3.84
C GLY A 87 1.33 -15.92 -3.52
N ALA A 88 1.48 -15.48 -2.27
CA ALA A 88 1.18 -14.12 -1.84
C ALA A 88 2.02 -13.66 -0.66
N PHE A 89 2.19 -12.35 -0.51
CA PHE A 89 2.54 -11.76 0.76
C PHE A 89 1.41 -11.99 1.75
N VAL A 90 1.76 -12.31 3.01
CA VAL A 90 0.81 -12.65 4.07
C VAL A 90 0.90 -11.64 5.20
N GLU A 91 -0.20 -11.50 5.95
CA GLU A 91 -0.37 -10.55 7.04
C GLU A 91 0.79 -10.59 8.05
N SER A 92 1.21 -11.81 8.44
CA SER A 92 2.24 -12.00 9.46
C SER A 92 3.13 -13.20 9.14
N TYR A 93 4.36 -13.15 9.61
CA TYR A 93 5.33 -14.23 9.46
C TYR A 93 4.82 -15.54 10.04
N GLY A 94 4.88 -16.60 9.23
CA GLY A 94 4.35 -17.92 9.59
C GLY A 94 2.83 -18.04 9.59
N GLY A 95 2.12 -16.96 9.24
CA GLY A 95 0.68 -16.97 8.98
C GLY A 95 0.35 -17.33 7.54
N CYS A 96 -0.95 -17.38 7.23
CA CYS A 96 -1.46 -17.58 5.87
C CYS A 96 -2.60 -16.61 5.51
N ALA A 97 -2.98 -15.73 6.42
CA ALA A 97 -4.01 -14.73 6.16
C ALA A 97 -3.50 -13.64 5.23
N LEU A 98 -4.39 -13.09 4.40
CA LEU A 98 -4.14 -11.91 3.57
C LEU A 98 -4.62 -10.66 4.29
N ASP A 99 -3.97 -9.54 4.01
CA ASP A 99 -4.35 -8.22 4.48
C ASP A 99 -4.26 -7.21 3.31
N ALA A 100 -5.20 -6.31 3.21
CA ALA A 100 -5.22 -5.30 2.14
C ALA A 100 -4.06 -4.30 2.23
N SER A 101 -3.37 -4.22 3.37
CA SER A 101 -2.21 -3.34 3.53
C SER A 101 -1.01 -3.75 2.66
N GLU A 102 -0.94 -5.03 2.22
CA GLU A 102 0.08 -5.47 1.25
C GLU A 102 -0.05 -4.77 -0.11
N LEU A 103 -1.24 -4.29 -0.48
CA LEU A 103 -1.44 -3.46 -1.67
C LEU A 103 -0.58 -2.18 -1.67
N ARG A 104 -0.09 -1.76 -0.51
CA ARG A 104 0.77 -0.59 -0.39
C ARG A 104 2.24 -0.84 -0.77
N PHE A 105 2.69 -2.09 -0.79
CA PHE A 105 4.11 -2.40 -1.01
C PHE A 105 4.69 -1.79 -2.30
N PRO A 106 4.01 -1.86 -3.45
CA PRO A 106 4.49 -1.19 -4.66
C PRO A 106 4.28 0.32 -4.64
N LEU A 107 3.36 0.83 -3.82
CA LEU A 107 3.08 2.27 -3.71
C LEU A 107 4.17 3.00 -2.94
N VAL A 108 4.82 2.31 -2.01
CA VAL A 108 5.91 2.84 -1.17
C VAL A 108 7.30 2.46 -1.70
N GLY A 109 7.40 1.82 -2.87
CA GLY A 109 8.67 1.48 -3.51
C GLY A 109 9.40 0.29 -2.89
N PHE A 110 8.75 -0.49 -2.03
CA PHE A 110 9.37 -1.67 -1.41
C PHE A 110 9.63 -2.78 -2.45
N ILE A 111 8.71 -2.99 -3.37
CA ILE A 111 8.79 -3.98 -4.45
C ILE A 111 8.18 -3.38 -5.72
N ASP A 112 8.67 -3.76 -6.88
CA ASP A 112 8.10 -3.33 -8.15
C ASP A 112 6.68 -3.88 -8.32
N GLY A 113 5.78 -3.07 -8.87
CA GLY A 113 4.38 -3.47 -9.03
C GLY A 113 4.19 -4.64 -9.99
N ASP A 114 5.09 -4.82 -10.97
CA ASP A 114 5.13 -5.90 -11.94
C ASP A 114 5.96 -7.12 -11.48
N ASP A 115 6.54 -7.08 -10.27
CA ASP A 115 7.16 -8.27 -9.68
C ASP A 115 6.12 -9.40 -9.57
N PRO A 116 6.43 -10.62 -10.06
CA PRO A 116 5.46 -11.72 -10.07
C PRO A 116 4.84 -12.02 -8.70
N ARG A 117 5.57 -11.79 -7.60
CA ARG A 117 5.06 -11.98 -6.24
C ARG A 117 4.00 -10.93 -5.89
N MET A 118 4.22 -9.69 -6.33
CA MET A 118 3.26 -8.61 -6.09
C MET A 118 2.01 -8.77 -6.96
N VAL A 119 2.18 -9.11 -8.24
CA VAL A 119 1.06 -9.40 -9.14
C VAL A 119 0.19 -10.53 -8.58
N SER A 120 0.82 -11.63 -8.15
CA SER A 120 0.09 -12.75 -7.54
C SER A 120 -0.59 -12.35 -6.23
N THR A 121 0.03 -11.52 -5.38
CA THR A 121 -0.58 -11.01 -4.15
C THR A 121 -1.83 -10.17 -4.45
N ILE A 122 -1.76 -9.27 -5.44
CA ILE A 122 -2.92 -8.48 -5.88
C ILE A 122 -4.07 -9.41 -6.30
N ASP A 123 -3.79 -10.44 -7.10
CA ASP A 123 -4.81 -11.37 -7.55
C ASP A 123 -5.43 -12.16 -6.40
N ARG A 124 -4.62 -12.60 -5.42
CA ARG A 124 -5.12 -13.28 -4.23
C ARG A 124 -5.97 -12.38 -3.33
N ILE A 125 -5.60 -11.11 -3.19
CA ILE A 125 -6.41 -10.14 -2.44
C ILE A 125 -7.76 -9.93 -3.13
N ILE A 126 -7.81 -9.85 -4.46
CA ILE A 126 -9.06 -9.77 -5.22
C ILE A 126 -9.91 -11.01 -4.98
N ASP A 127 -9.32 -12.19 -5.10
CA ASP A 127 -10.04 -13.44 -4.96
C ASP A 127 -10.66 -13.65 -3.57
N GLU A 128 -10.02 -13.14 -2.52
CA GLU A 128 -10.38 -13.49 -1.14
C GLU A 128 -10.92 -12.32 -0.30
N LEU A 129 -10.53 -11.08 -0.61
CA LEU A 129 -10.92 -9.90 0.17
C LEU A 129 -11.85 -8.94 -0.59
N GLU A 130 -12.05 -9.12 -1.90
CA GLU A 130 -12.97 -8.28 -2.66
C GLU A 130 -14.40 -8.83 -2.58
N SER A 131 -15.34 -7.97 -2.25
CA SER A 131 -16.77 -8.27 -2.29
C SER A 131 -17.31 -8.33 -3.72
N SER A 132 -18.50 -8.89 -3.92
CA SER A 132 -19.22 -8.87 -5.20
C SER A 132 -19.46 -7.46 -5.77
N GLU A 133 -19.30 -6.44 -4.95
CA GLU A 133 -19.49 -5.03 -5.31
C GLU A 133 -18.18 -4.30 -5.65
N GLY A 134 -17.06 -5.02 -5.67
CA GLY A 134 -15.76 -4.48 -5.98
C GLY A 134 -15.12 -3.66 -4.85
N LEU A 135 -15.55 -3.88 -3.60
CA LEU A 135 -14.98 -3.26 -2.41
C LEU A 135 -14.02 -4.23 -1.70
N VAL A 136 -12.87 -3.75 -1.30
CA VAL A 136 -11.82 -4.55 -0.65
C VAL A 136 -11.92 -4.43 0.86
N GLN A 137 -12.09 -5.55 1.54
CA GLN A 137 -12.04 -5.64 3.00
C GLN A 137 -10.59 -5.54 3.49
N ARG A 138 -10.39 -5.11 4.73
CA ARG A 138 -9.07 -5.04 5.38
C ARG A 138 -8.39 -6.40 5.42
N TYR A 139 -9.12 -7.40 5.88
CA TYR A 139 -8.74 -8.81 6.05
C TYR A 139 -10.01 -9.65 6.10
N ASN A 140 -9.85 -10.97 6.08
CA ASN A 140 -10.98 -11.88 6.26
C ASN A 140 -11.33 -11.96 7.75
N GLN A 141 -12.46 -11.37 8.14
CA GLN A 141 -12.96 -11.31 9.53
C GLN A 141 -13.18 -12.69 10.17
N GLN A 142 -13.36 -13.75 9.36
CA GLN A 142 -13.50 -15.11 9.87
C GLN A 142 -12.19 -15.69 10.41
N HIS A 143 -11.05 -15.09 10.06
CA HIS A 143 -9.71 -15.55 10.42
C HIS A 143 -8.99 -14.63 11.40
N VAL A 144 -9.50 -13.41 11.62
CA VAL A 144 -8.89 -12.41 12.50
C VAL A 144 -9.88 -12.06 13.61
N ASP A 145 -9.54 -12.37 14.85
CA ASP A 145 -10.27 -11.88 16.03
C ASP A 145 -9.75 -10.50 16.38
N ASP A 146 -10.42 -9.46 15.89
CA ASP A 146 -10.11 -8.06 16.20
C ASP A 146 -10.78 -7.56 17.49
N GLY A 147 -11.60 -8.41 18.11
CA GLY A 147 -12.34 -8.10 19.33
C GLY A 147 -13.56 -7.21 19.12
N LEU A 148 -14.01 -7.03 17.87
CA LEU A 148 -15.22 -6.30 17.51
C LEU A 148 -16.35 -7.27 17.16
N SER A 149 -17.59 -6.91 17.48
CA SER A 149 -18.78 -7.69 17.12
C SER A 149 -19.62 -6.91 16.12
N GLY A 150 -19.90 -7.50 14.95
CA GLY A 150 -20.75 -6.89 13.94
C GLY A 150 -20.26 -7.17 12.52
N GLU A 151 -21.11 -6.90 11.52
CA GLU A 151 -20.69 -6.86 10.12
C GLU A 151 -20.06 -5.49 9.86
N GLU A 152 -18.78 -5.47 9.50
CA GLU A 152 -18.07 -4.27 9.08
C GLU A 152 -18.25 -4.04 7.58
N GLY A 153 -18.29 -2.77 7.19
CA GLY A 153 -18.13 -2.35 5.79
C GLY A 153 -16.68 -2.56 5.30
N ALA A 154 -16.49 -2.42 4.02
CA ALA A 154 -15.16 -2.41 3.45
C ALA A 154 -14.51 -1.03 3.69
N PHE A 155 -13.27 -1.01 4.21
CA PHE A 155 -12.52 0.24 4.33
C PHE A 155 -12.26 0.86 2.96
N ALA A 156 -12.85 2.02 2.71
CA ALA A 156 -12.85 2.66 1.39
C ALA A 156 -11.42 2.87 0.86
N MET A 157 -10.46 3.18 1.73
CA MET A 157 -9.07 3.38 1.34
C MET A 157 -8.42 2.11 0.76
N CYS A 158 -8.79 0.90 1.21
CA CYS A 158 -8.26 -0.37 0.67
C CYS A 158 -8.63 -0.54 -0.80
N SER A 159 -9.86 -0.18 -1.17
CA SER A 159 -10.31 -0.22 -2.56
C SER A 159 -9.55 0.78 -3.45
N PHE A 160 -9.20 1.97 -2.94
CA PHE A 160 -8.35 2.93 -3.65
C PHE A 160 -6.89 2.45 -3.73
N TRP A 161 -6.36 1.78 -2.71
CA TRP A 161 -5.03 1.15 -2.80
C TRP A 161 -4.98 0.08 -3.89
N LEU A 162 -6.04 -0.71 -4.05
CA LEU A 162 -6.13 -1.69 -5.14
C LEU A 162 -6.05 -1.01 -6.51
N VAL A 163 -6.74 0.14 -6.71
CA VAL A 163 -6.63 0.93 -7.95
C VAL A 163 -5.18 1.32 -8.22
N SER A 164 -4.50 1.91 -7.24
CA SER A 164 -3.10 2.31 -7.37
C SER A 164 -2.17 1.12 -7.66
N SER A 165 -2.38 -0.02 -6.97
CA SER A 165 -1.58 -1.22 -7.16
C SER A 165 -1.76 -1.81 -8.56
N HIS A 166 -2.96 -1.76 -9.13
CA HIS A 166 -3.19 -2.15 -10.52
C HIS A 166 -2.40 -1.27 -11.51
N VAL A 167 -2.35 0.05 -11.28
CA VAL A 167 -1.53 0.94 -12.10
C VAL A 167 -0.06 0.56 -12.00
N ARG A 168 0.46 0.34 -10.79
CA ARG A 168 1.86 -0.08 -10.56
C ARG A 168 2.18 -1.44 -11.18
N ALA A 169 1.22 -2.34 -11.26
CA ALA A 169 1.32 -3.63 -11.94
C ALA A 169 1.18 -3.54 -13.47
N GLY A 170 1.05 -2.33 -14.05
CA GLY A 170 0.94 -2.12 -15.48
C GLY A 170 -0.40 -2.54 -16.08
N ARG A 171 -1.44 -2.76 -15.29
CA ARG A 171 -2.78 -3.09 -15.79
C ARG A 171 -3.43 -1.85 -16.41
N GLN A 172 -4.01 -1.99 -17.59
CA GLN A 172 -4.44 -0.84 -18.41
C GLN A 172 -5.88 -0.38 -18.11
N GLU A 173 -6.87 -1.22 -18.30
CA GLU A 173 -8.30 -0.83 -18.24
C GLU A 173 -8.89 -0.95 -16.84
N GLU A 174 -8.39 -1.88 -16.05
CA GLU A 174 -8.92 -2.22 -14.73
C GLU A 174 -8.87 -1.07 -13.71
N PRO A 175 -7.74 -0.32 -13.59
CA PRO A 175 -7.67 0.78 -12.62
C PRO A 175 -8.67 1.89 -12.95
N GLU A 176 -8.87 2.23 -14.23
CA GLU A 176 -9.82 3.28 -14.62
C GLU A 176 -11.27 2.89 -14.33
N ARG A 177 -11.61 1.65 -14.66
CA ARG A 177 -12.96 1.12 -14.40
C ARG A 177 -13.26 1.10 -12.90
N ARG A 178 -12.33 0.61 -12.08
CA ARG A 178 -12.46 0.56 -10.61
C ARG A 178 -12.53 1.96 -10.01
N PHE A 179 -11.65 2.86 -10.45
CA PHE A 179 -11.65 4.25 -9.98
C PHE A 179 -12.98 4.96 -10.27
N ALA A 180 -13.51 4.81 -11.49
CA ALA A 180 -14.80 5.39 -11.86
C ALA A 180 -15.95 4.82 -11.01
N ALA A 181 -15.96 3.51 -10.74
CA ALA A 181 -16.96 2.87 -9.89
C ALA A 181 -16.91 3.41 -8.45
N LEU A 182 -15.70 3.56 -7.88
CA LEU A 182 -15.51 4.13 -6.55
C LEU A 182 -15.94 5.60 -6.50
N CYS A 183 -15.65 6.40 -7.54
CA CYS A 183 -16.11 7.78 -7.64
C CYS A 183 -17.63 7.89 -7.61
N GLY A 184 -18.33 6.91 -8.17
CA GLY A 184 -19.81 6.85 -8.13
C GLY A 184 -20.41 6.59 -6.75
N ARG A 185 -19.58 6.22 -5.75
CA ARG A 185 -20.00 5.97 -4.35
C ARG A 185 -19.80 7.17 -3.44
N ALA A 186 -19.29 8.29 -3.95
CA ALA A 186 -19.15 9.52 -3.18
C ALA A 186 -20.53 10.08 -2.76
N SER A 187 -20.57 10.84 -1.67
CA SER A 187 -21.72 11.63 -1.31
C SER A 187 -21.99 12.71 -2.38
N GLU A 188 -23.14 13.39 -2.32
CA GLU A 188 -23.46 14.51 -3.21
C GLU A 188 -22.43 15.66 -3.17
N LEU A 189 -21.65 15.76 -2.08
CA LEU A 189 -20.58 16.72 -1.92
C LEU A 189 -19.21 16.18 -2.35
N GLY A 190 -19.14 14.97 -2.92
CA GLY A 190 -17.87 14.33 -3.30
C GLY A 190 -17.05 13.80 -2.12
N LEU A 191 -17.65 13.62 -0.94
CA LEU A 191 -16.98 13.18 0.27
C LEU A 191 -17.23 11.69 0.55
N TYR A 192 -16.27 11.06 1.25
CA TYR A 192 -16.31 9.65 1.62
C TYR A 192 -16.21 9.45 3.12
N ALA A 193 -16.87 8.40 3.60
CA ALA A 193 -16.69 7.87 4.94
C ALA A 193 -15.46 6.94 5.01
N GLU A 194 -15.24 6.40 6.19
CA GLU A 194 -14.22 5.41 6.51
C GLU A 194 -14.49 4.09 5.79
N GLU A 195 -15.75 3.65 5.84
CA GLU A 195 -16.21 2.39 5.27
C GLU A 195 -17.30 2.60 4.25
N LEU A 196 -17.38 1.69 3.30
CA LEU A 196 -18.44 1.56 2.32
C LEU A 196 -19.12 0.19 2.48
N SER A 197 -20.44 0.20 2.36
CA SER A 197 -21.27 -1.01 2.34
C SER A 197 -22.28 -0.93 1.19
N PRO A 198 -23.02 -2.03 0.88
CA PRO A 198 -24.15 -1.98 -0.06
C PRO A 198 -25.18 -0.91 0.30
N ASP A 199 -25.42 -0.72 1.58
CA ASP A 199 -26.47 0.16 2.11
C ASP A 199 -26.01 1.62 2.29
N GLY A 200 -24.70 1.91 2.09
CA GLY A 200 -24.18 3.27 2.18
C GLY A 200 -22.81 3.39 2.84
N MET A 201 -22.59 4.54 3.47
CA MET A 201 -21.36 4.92 4.13
C MET A 201 -21.44 4.66 5.64
N LEU A 202 -20.37 4.12 6.22
CA LEU A 202 -20.25 3.80 7.65
C LEU A 202 -18.98 4.40 8.26
N GLY A 203 -18.94 4.48 9.58
CA GLY A 203 -17.78 4.98 10.34
C GLY A 203 -17.63 6.50 10.28
N ASN A 204 -16.41 6.98 10.42
CA ASN A 204 -16.10 8.41 10.43
C ASN A 204 -16.38 9.08 9.08
N PHE A 205 -17.05 10.23 9.09
CA PHE A 205 -17.38 10.99 7.89
C PHE A 205 -17.18 12.49 8.09
N PRO A 206 -16.45 13.20 7.19
CA PRO A 206 -15.60 12.64 6.14
C PRO A 206 -14.31 12.03 6.71
N GLN A 207 -13.79 10.98 6.08
CA GLN A 207 -12.57 10.31 6.53
C GLN A 207 -11.34 10.74 5.73
N ALA A 208 -10.34 11.29 6.43
CA ALA A 208 -9.13 11.84 5.79
C ALA A 208 -8.30 10.76 5.07
N PHE A 209 -8.12 9.58 5.65
CA PHE A 209 -7.33 8.50 5.02
C PHE A 209 -7.95 8.01 3.72
N THR A 210 -9.28 7.94 3.66
CA THR A 210 -10.00 7.62 2.42
C THR A 210 -9.72 8.66 1.33
N HIS A 211 -9.75 9.96 1.68
CA HIS A 211 -9.48 11.03 0.72
C HIS A 211 -8.01 11.07 0.27
N LEU A 212 -7.05 10.75 1.15
CA LEU A 212 -5.65 10.62 0.76
C LEU A 212 -5.44 9.47 -0.24
N ALA A 213 -6.08 8.32 0.00
CA ALA A 213 -6.04 7.19 -0.91
C ALA A 213 -6.73 7.49 -2.26
N LEU A 214 -7.85 8.21 -2.25
CA LEU A 214 -8.54 8.70 -3.46
C LEU A 214 -7.63 9.61 -4.29
N ILE A 215 -6.98 10.60 -3.66
CA ILE A 215 -6.08 11.53 -4.34
C ILE A 215 -4.89 10.78 -4.96
N GLN A 216 -4.30 9.85 -4.23
CA GLN A 216 -3.21 9.03 -4.74
C GLN A 216 -3.67 8.19 -5.94
N ALA A 217 -4.81 7.51 -5.84
CA ALA A 217 -5.37 6.70 -6.92
C ALA A 217 -5.68 7.54 -8.16
N ALA A 218 -6.22 8.75 -7.99
CA ALA A 218 -6.47 9.68 -9.09
C ALA A 218 -5.17 10.07 -9.82
N ALA A 219 -4.12 10.39 -9.05
CA ALA A 219 -2.80 10.74 -9.59
C ALA A 219 -2.17 9.55 -10.33
N ASP A 220 -2.24 8.35 -9.76
CA ASP A 220 -1.69 7.13 -10.38
C ASP A 220 -2.43 6.77 -11.68
N VAL A 221 -3.76 6.83 -11.71
CA VAL A 221 -4.56 6.60 -12.93
C VAL A 221 -4.21 7.62 -14.00
N GLN A 222 -4.07 8.89 -13.66
CA GLN A 222 -3.66 9.93 -14.61
C GLN A 222 -2.26 9.67 -15.18
N ALA A 223 -1.29 9.33 -14.32
CA ALA A 223 0.07 9.01 -14.75
C ALA A 223 0.12 7.75 -15.64
N GLY A 224 -0.72 6.75 -15.36
CA GLY A 224 -0.89 5.56 -16.19
C GLY A 224 -1.38 5.88 -17.60
N ARG A 225 -2.36 6.79 -17.73
CA ARG A 225 -2.86 7.29 -19.01
C ARG A 225 -1.76 8.00 -19.82
N ASP A 226 -1.02 8.89 -19.16
CA ASP A 226 0.02 9.68 -19.82
C ASP A 226 1.17 8.79 -20.33
N SER A 227 1.47 7.68 -19.64
CA SER A 227 2.49 6.70 -20.06
C SER A 227 2.01 5.77 -21.19
N SER A 228 0.71 5.57 -21.33
CA SER A 228 0.08 4.68 -22.34
C SER A 228 -0.31 5.43 -23.62
N GLY A 229 -0.29 6.76 -23.62
CA GLY A 229 -0.57 7.60 -24.81
C GLY A 229 0.51 7.48 -25.87
N PRO A 230 0.18 7.77 -27.16
CA PRO A 230 1.15 7.73 -28.24
C PRO A 230 2.31 8.68 -27.91
N ARG A 231 3.52 8.13 -27.83
CA ARG A 231 4.73 8.94 -27.57
C ARG A 231 4.85 9.99 -28.66
N ALA A 232 5.33 11.19 -28.31
CA ALA A 232 5.57 12.28 -29.28
C ALA A 232 6.48 11.87 -30.44
N SER A 233 7.26 10.77 -30.30
CA SER A 233 8.01 10.12 -31.39
C SER A 233 7.12 9.48 -32.45
N ASP A 234 5.95 8.95 -32.08
CA ASP A 234 5.07 8.19 -32.97
C ASP A 234 4.22 9.12 -33.84
N LEU A 235 3.98 10.35 -33.36
CA LEU A 235 3.28 11.40 -34.10
C LEU A 235 4.14 12.04 -35.21
N LYS A 236 5.48 11.90 -35.15
CA LYS A 236 6.38 12.41 -36.19
C LYS A 236 6.60 11.48 -37.37
N ALA A 237 6.29 10.19 -37.22
CA ALA A 237 6.48 9.20 -38.32
C ALA A 237 5.35 9.21 -39.36
N GLY A 238 4.21 9.87 -39.08
CA GLY A 238 3.06 9.91 -39.96
C GLY A 238 3.03 11.04 -40.99
N HIS A 239 4.04 11.92 -41.07
CA HIS A 239 4.01 13.11 -41.94
C HIS A 239 5.06 13.13 -43.04
N THR A 240 5.67 11.98 -43.37
CA THR A 240 6.60 11.87 -44.50
C THR A 240 6.15 10.79 -45.47
N SER A 241 4.98 10.96 -46.08
CA SER A 241 4.59 10.24 -47.30
C SER A 241 3.42 10.96 -47.97
N GLN A 242 3.73 12.05 -48.67
CA GLN A 242 3.00 12.53 -49.85
C GLN A 242 4.00 13.21 -50.77
#